data_b85f6eee9741c404cc63df4b94a42e58
#
_entry.id   b85f6eee9741c404cc63df4b94a42e58
#
_cell.length_a   1.000
_cell.length_b   1.000
_cell.length_c   1.000
_cell.angle_alpha   90.00
_cell.angle_beta   90.00
_cell.angle_gamma   90.00
#
_symmetry.space_group_name_H-M   'P 1'
#
loop_
_entity.id
_entity.type
_entity.pdbx_description
1 polymer ?
#
loop_
_entity_poly.entity_id
_entity_poly.type
_entity_poly.pdbx_seq_one_letter_code
_entity_poly.pdbx_strand_id
1 'polypeptide(L)'
;SLVGSEMCIRDRIKPYGYAIWEKMQAALDKMFKDTGHQNAYFPLFIPKSFFSKEADHVEGFAKECAVVTHYRLKNDPEGKGVVVDPDAKLEEELIVRPTSETIIWNTYKGWIQSYRDLPILCNQWANVVRWEMRTRLFLRTAEFLWQEGHTAHATREEAEEEAVRMLNVYGEFAEKYMAVPVVKGVKSANERFAGALNTYTIEAMMQDGKALQSGTSHFLGQNFAKAFDVQFVNKENKLEYVWATSWGVSTRLMGALIMTHSDDNGLVLPPHLAPIQVVIVPIYKNAEMLAKIDEKVAGIVAKLKSMGISVKYDNADNKRPGFKFADYEVKGVPVRLVMGGRDLENNTMEIMRRDTLEKETRSCEGIEEYVKDLLEDIQANVYKKALDYRNSRITSVDSYEEFKEKIEEGGFILAHWDGTTETEEKIKEETKATIRCIPFESFVPGDKEPGKCMVTGKPSACRVIFARSY
;
A
#
# COMPACT_ATOMS: atom_id res chain seq x y z
N SER A 1 10.27 -4.07 -22.18
CA SER A 1 9.88 -5.31 -21.50
C SER A 1 11.06 -5.85 -20.73
N LEU A 2 10.94 -5.97 -19.45
CA LEU A 2 11.95 -6.56 -18.59
C LEU A 2 11.46 -7.96 -18.21
N VAL A 3 12.11 -8.98 -18.70
CA VAL A 3 11.73 -10.38 -18.46
C VAL A 3 12.92 -11.13 -17.86
N GLY A 4 12.73 -11.74 -16.71
CA GLY A 4 13.68 -12.67 -16.11
C GLY A 4 13.86 -12.53 -14.61
N SER A 5 14.49 -13.53 -14.00
CA SER A 5 14.79 -13.59 -12.54
C SER A 5 15.68 -12.46 -12.01
N GLU A 6 16.32 -11.72 -12.90
CA GLU A 6 17.14 -10.55 -12.56
C GLU A 6 16.34 -9.27 -12.35
N MET A 7 15.04 -9.29 -12.66
CA MET A 7 14.18 -8.10 -12.58
C MET A 7 14.10 -7.48 -11.18
N CYS A 8 14.04 -8.30 -10.17
CA CYS A 8 13.90 -7.85 -8.78
C CYS A 8 15.06 -7.06 -8.23
N ILE A 9 16.28 -7.41 -8.66
CA ILE A 9 17.51 -6.76 -8.21
C ILE A 9 17.75 -5.48 -9.02
N ARG A 10 17.08 -5.34 -10.18
CA ARG A 10 17.30 -4.24 -11.14
C ARG A 10 16.14 -3.27 -11.26
N ASP A 11 15.04 -3.51 -10.59
CA ASP A 11 13.87 -2.62 -10.65
C ASP A 11 14.24 -1.23 -10.09
N ARG A 12 13.82 -0.23 -10.81
CA ARG A 12 14.02 1.17 -10.43
C ARG A 12 12.68 1.89 -10.48
N ILE A 13 12.37 2.62 -9.45
CA ILE A 13 11.22 3.52 -9.46
C ILE A 13 11.70 4.85 -10.02
N LYS A 14 11.18 5.22 -11.21
CA LYS A 14 11.53 6.50 -11.85
C LYS A 14 10.99 7.68 -11.05
N PRO A 15 11.52 8.89 -11.27
CA PRO A 15 11.12 10.08 -10.48
C PRO A 15 9.62 10.31 -10.40
N TYR A 16 8.89 10.15 -11.49
CA TYR A 16 7.44 10.35 -11.47
C TYR A 16 6.70 9.33 -10.59
N GLY A 17 7.06 8.05 -10.72
CA GLY A 17 6.51 7.00 -9.85
C GLY A 17 6.90 7.20 -8.40
N TYR A 18 8.13 7.59 -8.14
CA TYR A 18 8.59 7.87 -6.78
C TYR A 18 7.87 9.07 -6.16
N ALA A 19 7.55 10.08 -6.97
CA ALA A 19 6.77 11.23 -6.51
C ALA A 19 5.36 10.83 -6.05
N ILE A 20 4.75 9.82 -6.68
CA ILE A 20 3.47 9.24 -6.21
C ILE A 20 3.66 8.59 -4.83
N TRP A 21 4.73 7.82 -4.67
CA TRP A 21 5.07 7.22 -3.37
C TRP A 21 5.31 8.27 -2.28
N GLU A 22 6.01 9.35 -2.61
CA GLU A 22 6.21 10.47 -1.69
C GLU A 22 4.89 11.12 -1.24
N LYS A 23 3.92 11.22 -2.15
CA LYS A 23 2.56 11.69 -1.81
C LYS A 23 1.86 10.74 -0.85
N MET A 24 1.95 9.43 -1.09
CA MET A 24 1.42 8.41 -0.18
C MET A 24 2.08 8.48 1.18
N GLN A 25 3.41 8.57 1.20
CA GLN A 25 4.20 8.66 2.41
C GLN A 25 3.82 9.89 3.24
N ALA A 26 3.74 11.06 2.62
CA ALA A 26 3.39 12.30 3.30
C ALA A 26 2.00 12.24 3.94
N ALA A 27 1.01 11.72 3.21
CA ALA A 27 -0.36 11.58 3.72
C ALA A 27 -0.44 10.61 4.90
N LEU A 28 0.14 9.42 4.76
CA LEU A 28 0.17 8.42 5.82
C LEU A 28 0.95 8.88 7.05
N ASP A 29 2.11 9.50 6.84
CA ASP A 29 2.94 10.01 7.93
C ASP A 29 2.21 11.04 8.77
N LYS A 30 1.46 11.94 8.12
CA LYS A 30 0.61 12.90 8.82
C LYS A 30 -0.46 12.19 9.64
N MET A 31 -1.14 11.19 9.07
CA MET A 31 -2.17 10.42 9.77
C MET A 31 -1.60 9.68 10.99
N PHE A 32 -0.39 9.13 10.90
CA PHE A 32 0.29 8.49 12.04
C PHE A 32 0.62 9.50 13.14
N LYS A 33 1.12 10.67 12.78
CA LYS A 33 1.43 11.74 13.74
C LYS A 33 0.16 12.27 14.41
N ASP A 34 -0.93 12.38 13.66
CA ASP A 34 -2.23 12.81 14.21
C ASP A 34 -2.78 11.81 15.24
N THR A 35 -2.36 10.55 15.19
CA THR A 35 -2.70 9.52 16.19
C THR A 35 -1.64 9.34 17.27
N GLY A 36 -0.66 10.23 17.34
CA GLY A 36 0.36 10.26 18.41
C GLY A 36 1.62 9.43 18.14
N HIS A 37 1.76 8.89 16.94
CA HIS A 37 2.93 8.09 16.60
C HIS A 37 4.12 8.96 16.21
N GLN A 38 5.32 8.46 16.47
CA GLN A 38 6.58 9.13 16.15
C GLN A 38 7.45 8.22 15.28
N ASN A 39 8.21 8.83 14.37
CA ASN A 39 9.14 8.10 13.53
C ASN A 39 10.45 7.84 14.26
N ALA A 40 10.99 6.65 14.06
CA ALA A 40 12.31 6.24 14.51
C ALA A 40 13.06 5.57 13.36
N TYR A 41 14.31 5.28 13.54
CA TYR A 41 15.13 4.52 12.60
C TYR A 41 15.89 3.42 13.33
N PHE A 42 15.77 2.19 12.82
CA PHE A 42 16.46 1.01 13.36
C PHE A 42 17.45 0.46 12.35
N PRO A 43 18.51 -0.24 12.80
CA PRO A 43 19.54 -0.73 11.91
C PRO A 43 19.04 -1.68 10.81
N LEU A 44 19.69 -1.58 9.65
CA LEU A 44 19.42 -2.46 8.49
C LEU A 44 19.87 -3.90 8.76
N PHE A 45 21.03 -4.07 9.39
CA PHE A 45 21.62 -5.37 9.64
C PHE A 45 21.23 -5.90 11.01
N ILE A 46 20.78 -7.16 11.03
CA ILE A 46 20.35 -7.84 12.25
C ILE A 46 21.31 -9.02 12.48
N PRO A 47 21.96 -9.13 13.65
CA PRO A 47 22.77 -10.30 13.97
C PRO A 47 21.95 -11.58 13.88
N LYS A 48 22.49 -12.62 13.25
CA LYS A 48 21.80 -13.90 13.06
C LYS A 48 21.29 -14.50 14.39
N SER A 49 22.04 -14.29 15.48
CA SER A 49 21.66 -14.78 16.81
C SER A 49 20.33 -14.23 17.31
N PHE A 50 19.89 -13.05 16.85
CA PHE A 50 18.58 -12.49 17.23
C PHE A 50 17.42 -13.32 16.67
N PHE A 51 17.58 -13.87 15.47
CA PHE A 51 16.58 -14.74 14.85
C PHE A 51 16.43 -16.09 15.57
N SER A 52 17.47 -16.55 16.23
CA SER A 52 17.38 -17.77 17.05
C SER A 52 16.43 -17.56 18.23
N LYS A 53 16.45 -16.39 18.85
CA LYS A 53 15.50 -16.05 19.93
C LYS A 53 14.05 -15.99 19.43
N GLU A 54 13.85 -15.45 18.24
CA GLU A 54 12.53 -15.37 17.61
C GLU A 54 12.01 -16.78 17.27
N ALA A 55 12.85 -17.63 16.68
CA ALA A 55 12.49 -18.98 16.27
C ALA A 55 12.02 -19.86 17.42
N ASP A 56 12.54 -19.65 18.62
CA ASP A 56 12.16 -20.40 19.83
C ASP A 56 10.73 -20.06 20.31
N HIS A 57 10.18 -18.91 19.91
CA HIS A 57 8.91 -18.39 20.43
C HIS A 57 7.88 -18.08 19.34
N VAL A 58 8.30 -17.99 18.07
CA VAL A 58 7.44 -17.62 16.93
C VAL A 58 7.55 -18.68 15.84
N GLU A 59 6.48 -19.41 15.60
CA GLU A 59 6.40 -20.35 14.49
C GLU A 59 6.28 -19.61 13.15
N GLY A 60 7.00 -20.10 12.13
CA GLY A 60 6.84 -19.63 10.77
C GLY A 60 7.47 -18.28 10.46
N PHE A 61 8.50 -17.85 11.19
CA PHE A 61 9.24 -16.62 10.85
C PHE A 61 9.84 -16.69 9.44
N ALA A 62 10.06 -15.51 8.82
CA ALA A 62 10.58 -15.42 7.46
C ALA A 62 12.00 -15.98 7.36
N LYS A 63 12.18 -17.04 6.57
CA LYS A 63 13.46 -17.72 6.35
C LYS A 63 14.16 -17.24 5.08
N GLU A 64 13.41 -16.76 4.11
CA GLU A 64 13.93 -16.24 2.84
C GLU A 64 14.41 -14.81 3.04
N CYS A 65 15.72 -14.66 3.23
CA CYS A 65 16.36 -13.37 3.48
C CYS A 65 17.74 -13.31 2.83
N ALA A 66 18.33 -12.12 2.79
CA ALA A 66 19.72 -11.93 2.37
C ALA A 66 20.63 -12.02 3.59
N VAL A 67 21.69 -12.80 3.48
CA VAL A 67 22.66 -13.02 4.54
C VAL A 67 24.00 -12.41 4.13
N VAL A 68 24.55 -11.53 4.97
CA VAL A 68 25.85 -10.91 4.76
C VAL A 68 26.91 -11.70 5.50
N THR A 69 27.88 -12.22 4.76
CA THR A 69 28.92 -13.12 5.25
C THR A 69 30.30 -12.48 5.31
N HIS A 70 30.55 -11.47 4.48
CA HIS A 70 31.85 -10.80 4.33
C HIS A 70 31.66 -9.28 4.26
N TYR A 71 32.70 -8.53 4.64
CA TYR A 71 32.65 -7.07 4.70
C TYR A 71 33.61 -6.35 3.72
N ARG A 72 34.32 -7.09 2.85
CA ARG A 72 35.28 -6.47 1.95
C ARG A 72 35.43 -7.23 0.64
N LEU A 73 35.68 -6.47 -0.42
CA LEU A 73 36.10 -6.98 -1.72
C LEU A 73 37.62 -6.78 -1.89
N LYS A 74 38.23 -7.56 -2.74
CA LYS A 74 39.60 -7.36 -3.21
C LYS A 74 39.69 -7.50 -4.72
N ASN A 75 40.79 -7.00 -5.32
CA ASN A 75 41.06 -7.23 -6.72
C ASN A 75 41.22 -8.72 -6.99
N ASP A 76 40.66 -9.20 -8.10
CA ASP A 76 40.84 -10.59 -8.55
C ASP A 76 42.32 -10.78 -8.99
N PRO A 77 43.09 -11.66 -8.34
CA PRO A 77 44.51 -11.88 -8.71
C PRO A 77 44.65 -12.60 -10.05
N GLU A 78 43.63 -13.28 -10.55
CA GLU A 78 43.67 -14.07 -11.79
C GLU A 78 42.91 -13.45 -12.94
N GLY A 79 42.18 -12.34 -12.72
CA GLY A 79 41.27 -11.75 -13.69
C GLY A 79 41.18 -10.23 -13.61
N LYS A 80 40.16 -9.73 -14.31
CA LYS A 80 39.78 -8.31 -14.24
C LYS A 80 38.53 -8.17 -13.38
N GLY A 81 38.59 -7.30 -12.39
CA GLY A 81 37.46 -7.03 -11.53
C GLY A 81 37.73 -7.28 -10.05
N VAL A 82 36.68 -7.53 -9.30
CA VAL A 82 36.72 -7.73 -7.85
C VAL A 82 36.09 -9.05 -7.44
N VAL A 83 36.61 -9.62 -6.37
CA VAL A 83 36.08 -10.83 -5.72
C VAL A 83 35.88 -10.57 -4.23
N VAL A 84 35.09 -11.39 -3.59
CA VAL A 84 34.91 -11.35 -2.15
C VAL A 84 36.25 -11.74 -1.50
N ASP A 85 36.73 -10.92 -0.55
CA ASP A 85 37.97 -11.22 0.18
C ASP A 85 37.68 -12.31 1.24
N PRO A 86 38.28 -13.52 1.12
CA PRO A 86 38.07 -14.59 2.08
C PRO A 86 38.52 -14.25 3.51
N ASP A 87 39.50 -13.32 3.66
CA ASP A 87 39.99 -12.90 4.96
C ASP A 87 39.07 -11.92 5.68
N ALA A 88 38.05 -11.41 4.96
CA ALA A 88 37.09 -10.47 5.48
C ALA A 88 35.75 -11.12 5.88
N LYS A 89 35.78 -12.41 6.24
CA LYS A 89 34.63 -13.11 6.74
C LYS A 89 34.17 -12.56 8.09
N LEU A 90 32.87 -12.33 8.25
CA LEU A 90 32.29 -11.89 9.53
C LEU A 90 32.37 -13.03 10.56
N GLU A 91 32.64 -12.69 11.81
CA GLU A 91 32.57 -13.65 12.92
C GLU A 91 31.16 -14.15 13.14
N GLU A 92 30.18 -13.25 13.08
CA GLU A 92 28.76 -13.55 13.06
C GLU A 92 28.12 -13.02 11.78
N GLU A 93 27.33 -13.85 11.09
CA GLU A 93 26.60 -13.45 9.90
C GLU A 93 25.51 -12.45 10.25
N LEU A 94 25.28 -11.50 9.35
CA LEU A 94 24.25 -10.47 9.49
C LEU A 94 23.12 -10.73 8.51
N ILE A 95 21.91 -10.50 8.94
CA ILE A 95 20.73 -10.59 8.10
C ILE A 95 20.32 -9.19 7.67
N VAL A 96 20.11 -9.00 6.36
CA VAL A 96 19.45 -7.80 5.88
C VAL A 96 17.98 -7.91 6.27
N ARG A 97 17.48 -6.96 7.05
CA ARG A 97 16.14 -7.05 7.66
C ARG A 97 15.05 -7.45 6.67
N PRO A 98 14.39 -8.60 6.87
CA PRO A 98 13.17 -8.95 6.12
C PRO A 98 11.92 -8.33 6.76
N THR A 99 12.03 -8.01 8.02
CA THR A 99 11.12 -7.26 8.88
C THR A 99 11.93 -6.88 10.14
N SER A 100 11.44 -5.96 10.94
CA SER A 100 12.26 -5.39 12.01
C SER A 100 11.84 -5.75 13.44
N GLU A 101 10.92 -6.68 13.63
CA GLU A 101 10.47 -7.08 14.97
C GLU A 101 11.63 -7.48 15.87
N THR A 102 12.55 -8.29 15.36
CA THR A 102 13.70 -8.79 16.14
C THR A 102 14.58 -7.67 16.68
N ILE A 103 14.99 -6.74 15.81
CA ILE A 103 15.87 -5.64 16.21
C ILE A 103 15.13 -4.62 17.07
N ILE A 104 13.87 -4.36 16.77
CA ILE A 104 13.05 -3.39 17.53
C ILE A 104 12.77 -3.90 18.92
N TRP A 105 12.38 -5.15 19.08
CA TRP A 105 12.11 -5.73 20.38
C TRP A 105 13.37 -5.85 21.24
N ASN A 106 14.50 -6.16 20.65
CA ASN A 106 15.77 -6.11 21.35
C ASN A 106 16.10 -4.69 21.83
N THR A 107 15.74 -3.68 21.06
CA THR A 107 15.91 -2.26 21.44
C THR A 107 14.93 -1.86 22.54
N TYR A 108 13.66 -2.25 22.43
CA TYR A 108 12.63 -1.92 23.43
C TYR A 108 12.93 -2.50 24.81
N LYS A 109 13.64 -3.61 24.88
CA LYS A 109 14.12 -4.14 26.16
C LYS A 109 14.91 -3.11 26.96
N GLY A 110 15.72 -2.29 26.29
CA GLY A 110 16.49 -1.21 26.93
C GLY A 110 15.67 0.04 27.21
N TRP A 111 14.58 0.27 26.48
CA TRP A 111 13.78 1.48 26.58
C TRP A 111 12.64 1.38 27.60
N ILE A 112 12.16 0.16 27.87
CA ILE A 112 11.00 -0.10 28.73
C ILE A 112 11.48 -0.67 30.07
N GLN A 113 11.12 0.00 31.17
CA GLN A 113 11.40 -0.45 32.52
C GLN A 113 10.17 -0.37 33.42
N SER A 114 9.36 0.67 33.27
CA SER A 114 8.16 0.86 34.07
C SER A 114 6.96 1.28 33.21
N TYR A 115 5.76 1.24 33.79
CA TYR A 115 4.54 1.68 33.14
C TYR A 115 4.62 3.13 32.63
N ARG A 116 5.52 3.94 33.19
CA ARG A 116 5.73 5.32 32.75
C ARG A 116 6.39 5.44 31.39
N ASP A 117 7.04 4.39 30.92
CA ASP A 117 7.67 4.32 29.61
C ASP A 117 6.69 3.91 28.50
N LEU A 118 5.45 3.60 28.88
CA LEU A 118 4.41 3.10 27.97
C LEU A 118 3.28 4.11 27.78
N PRO A 119 2.61 4.14 26.62
CA PRO A 119 2.91 3.31 25.44
C PRO A 119 4.12 3.83 24.65
N ILE A 120 4.78 2.93 23.92
CA ILE A 120 5.71 3.31 22.85
C ILE A 120 4.93 3.21 21.53
N LEU A 121 4.89 4.31 20.81
CA LEU A 121 4.16 4.44 19.53
C LEU A 121 5.14 4.85 18.44
N CYS A 122 5.91 3.87 17.93
CA CYS A 122 6.93 4.13 16.93
C CYS A 122 6.53 3.59 15.55
N ASN A 123 6.93 4.35 14.54
CA ASN A 123 6.87 3.97 13.14
C ASN A 123 8.25 4.14 12.51
N GLN A 124 8.57 3.34 11.52
CA GLN A 124 9.78 3.48 10.73
C GLN A 124 9.44 3.44 9.23
N TRP A 125 9.93 4.42 8.49
CA TRP A 125 9.97 4.38 7.03
C TRP A 125 11.30 3.79 6.60
N ALA A 126 11.27 2.69 5.88
CA ALA A 126 12.49 1.94 5.56
C ALA A 126 12.30 1.03 4.35
N ASN A 127 13.39 0.41 3.94
CA ASN A 127 13.36 -0.72 3.03
C ASN A 127 13.45 -2.02 3.82
N VAL A 128 13.03 -3.11 3.20
CA VAL A 128 13.27 -4.48 3.65
C VAL A 128 13.64 -5.35 2.46
N VAL A 129 14.31 -6.47 2.73
CA VAL A 129 14.70 -7.44 1.70
C VAL A 129 14.14 -8.81 2.08
N ARG A 130 13.27 -9.32 1.22
CA ARG A 130 12.71 -10.69 1.31
C ARG A 130 13.05 -11.40 0.03
N TRP A 131 13.77 -12.49 0.10
CA TRP A 131 14.23 -13.19 -1.10
C TRP A 131 13.05 -13.82 -1.82
N GLU A 132 12.58 -13.14 -2.88
CA GLU A 132 11.41 -13.54 -3.64
C GLU A 132 11.81 -14.19 -4.97
N MET A 133 11.38 -15.41 -5.18
CA MET A 133 11.68 -16.17 -6.40
C MET A 133 10.71 -15.89 -7.54
N ARG A 134 9.49 -15.43 -7.22
CA ARG A 134 8.44 -15.16 -8.20
C ARG A 134 8.00 -13.72 -8.12
N THR A 135 8.69 -12.88 -8.83
CA THR A 135 8.53 -11.45 -8.72
C THR A 135 7.41 -10.88 -9.57
N ARG A 136 6.77 -9.85 -9.08
CA ARG A 136 5.78 -9.03 -9.78
C ARG A 136 6.00 -7.57 -9.40
N LEU A 137 6.09 -6.73 -10.41
CA LEU A 137 6.33 -5.29 -10.22
C LEU A 137 5.38 -4.70 -9.18
N PHE A 138 5.93 -3.98 -8.20
CA PHE A 138 5.27 -3.42 -7.02
C PHE A 138 4.61 -4.42 -6.06
N LEU A 139 4.13 -5.53 -6.52
CA LEU A 139 3.38 -6.48 -5.70
C LEU A 139 4.26 -7.47 -4.94
N ARG A 140 5.31 -7.96 -5.61
CA ARG A 140 6.28 -8.91 -5.05
C ARG A 140 7.66 -8.64 -5.61
N THR A 141 8.45 -7.90 -4.87
CA THR A 141 9.84 -7.59 -5.21
C THR A 141 10.75 -8.05 -4.10
N ALA A 142 12.03 -8.33 -4.41
CA ALA A 142 12.98 -8.77 -3.39
C ALA A 142 13.31 -7.67 -2.40
N GLU A 143 13.37 -6.44 -2.86
CA GLU A 143 13.48 -5.24 -2.02
C GLU A 143 12.26 -4.36 -2.26
N PHE A 144 11.72 -3.80 -1.19
CA PHE A 144 10.64 -2.82 -1.29
C PHE A 144 10.72 -1.78 -0.18
N LEU A 145 10.10 -0.65 -0.44
CA LEU A 145 9.92 0.42 0.54
C LEU A 145 8.58 0.20 1.26
N TRP A 146 8.58 0.50 2.54
CA TRP A 146 7.40 0.38 3.36
C TRP A 146 7.46 1.29 4.58
N GLN A 147 6.41 1.28 5.37
CA GLN A 147 6.45 1.70 6.76
C GLN A 147 6.09 0.49 7.63
N GLU A 148 6.64 0.47 8.82
CA GLU A 148 6.33 -0.52 9.84
C GLU A 148 6.13 0.19 11.16
N GLY A 149 4.95 0.03 11.72
CA GLY A 149 4.64 0.50 13.06
C GLY A 149 4.87 -0.62 14.07
N HIS A 150 5.46 -0.28 15.20
CA HIS A 150 5.72 -1.22 16.28
C HIS A 150 5.41 -0.53 17.59
N THR A 151 4.36 -0.98 18.28
CA THR A 151 3.90 -0.35 19.50
C THR A 151 3.93 -1.30 20.68
N ALA A 152 4.16 -0.74 21.86
CA ALA A 152 4.20 -1.49 23.11
C ALA A 152 3.24 -0.83 24.12
N HIS A 153 2.46 -1.65 24.80
CA HIS A 153 1.38 -1.20 25.68
C HIS A 153 1.37 -1.94 27.01
N ALA A 154 0.82 -1.29 28.04
CA ALA A 154 0.69 -1.88 29.36
C ALA A 154 -0.45 -2.90 29.47
N THR A 155 -1.49 -2.81 28.63
CA THR A 155 -2.66 -3.66 28.70
C THR A 155 -3.02 -4.27 27.37
N ARG A 156 -3.68 -5.43 27.42
CA ARG A 156 -4.21 -6.13 26.24
C ARG A 156 -5.20 -5.25 25.47
N GLU A 157 -6.12 -4.63 26.20
CA GLU A 157 -7.20 -3.82 25.66
C GLU A 157 -6.64 -2.63 24.86
N GLU A 158 -5.62 -1.97 25.40
CA GLU A 158 -4.96 -0.83 24.75
C GLU A 158 -4.26 -1.27 23.44
N ALA A 159 -3.58 -2.42 23.45
CA ALA A 159 -2.92 -2.95 22.26
C ALA A 159 -3.92 -3.40 21.19
N GLU A 160 -5.01 -4.06 21.57
CA GLU A 160 -6.07 -4.43 20.62
C GLU A 160 -6.71 -3.20 19.98
N GLU A 161 -7.01 -2.18 20.76
CA GLU A 161 -7.54 -0.90 20.30
C GLU A 161 -6.59 -0.23 19.31
N GLU A 162 -5.30 -0.23 19.60
CA GLU A 162 -4.26 0.29 18.71
C GLU A 162 -4.22 -0.43 17.37
N ALA A 163 -4.25 -1.76 17.38
CA ALA A 163 -4.24 -2.55 16.16
C ALA A 163 -5.43 -2.24 15.25
N VAL A 164 -6.62 -2.09 15.81
CA VAL A 164 -7.83 -1.72 15.07
C VAL A 164 -7.79 -0.27 14.61
N ARG A 165 -7.30 0.64 15.44
CA ARG A 165 -7.12 2.06 15.07
C ARG A 165 -6.25 2.21 13.84
N MET A 166 -5.13 1.51 13.78
CA MET A 166 -4.21 1.62 12.64
C MET A 166 -4.76 0.94 11.39
N LEU A 167 -5.55 -0.12 11.52
CA LEU A 167 -6.31 -0.66 10.40
C LEU A 167 -7.26 0.38 9.83
N ASN A 168 -7.98 1.11 10.68
CA ASN A 168 -8.91 2.15 10.25
C ASN A 168 -8.19 3.32 9.57
N VAL A 169 -6.97 3.67 10.03
CA VAL A 169 -6.11 4.64 9.34
C VAL A 169 -5.80 4.17 7.91
N TYR A 170 -5.42 2.93 7.74
CA TYR A 170 -5.17 2.37 6.41
C TYR A 170 -6.41 2.36 5.52
N GLY A 171 -7.55 1.98 6.07
CA GLY A 171 -8.82 2.01 5.35
C GLY A 171 -9.20 3.42 4.91
N GLU A 172 -9.08 4.39 5.79
CA GLU A 172 -9.33 5.81 5.48
C GLU A 172 -8.37 6.32 4.40
N PHE A 173 -7.09 6.02 4.52
CA PHE A 173 -6.10 6.38 3.51
C PHE A 173 -6.45 5.79 2.13
N ALA A 174 -6.75 4.50 2.07
CA ALA A 174 -7.10 3.83 0.83
C ALA A 174 -8.31 4.48 0.15
N GLU A 175 -9.35 4.78 0.91
CA GLU A 175 -10.59 5.34 0.35
C GLU A 175 -10.49 6.82 0.00
N LYS A 176 -9.91 7.64 0.88
CA LYS A 176 -9.85 9.11 0.70
C LYS A 176 -8.73 9.58 -0.20
N TYR A 177 -7.56 8.94 -0.14
CA TYR A 177 -6.40 9.35 -0.94
C TYR A 177 -6.22 8.51 -2.19
N MET A 178 -6.22 7.20 -2.07
CA MET A 178 -6.07 6.29 -3.20
C MET A 178 -7.35 6.14 -4.03
N ALA A 179 -8.49 6.52 -3.48
CA ALA A 179 -9.82 6.27 -4.06
C ALA A 179 -10.06 4.77 -4.34
N VAL A 180 -9.55 3.91 -3.47
CA VAL A 180 -9.67 2.46 -3.55
C VAL A 180 -10.59 1.97 -2.45
N PRO A 181 -11.75 1.41 -2.78
CA PRO A 181 -12.63 0.80 -1.80
C PRO A 181 -11.98 -0.47 -1.23
N VAL A 182 -12.04 -0.65 0.07
CA VAL A 182 -11.46 -1.80 0.76
C VAL A 182 -12.47 -2.47 1.68
N VAL A 183 -12.29 -3.77 1.87
CA VAL A 183 -12.98 -4.54 2.88
C VAL A 183 -12.07 -4.69 4.08
N LYS A 184 -12.54 -4.30 5.25
CA LYS A 184 -11.84 -4.50 6.52
C LYS A 184 -12.33 -5.77 7.19
N GLY A 185 -11.41 -6.55 7.72
CA GLY A 185 -11.76 -7.78 8.41
C GLY A 185 -10.58 -8.43 9.14
N VAL A 186 -10.86 -9.57 9.71
CA VAL A 186 -9.90 -10.41 10.44
C VAL A 186 -9.47 -11.57 9.54
N LYS A 187 -8.20 -11.89 9.54
CA LYS A 187 -7.67 -13.06 8.84
C LYS A 187 -8.02 -14.34 9.61
N SER A 188 -8.19 -15.45 8.87
CA SER A 188 -8.28 -16.76 9.48
C SER A 188 -6.99 -17.12 10.24
N ALA A 189 -7.07 -18.09 11.15
CA ALA A 189 -5.91 -18.54 11.91
C ALA A 189 -4.76 -19.01 11.01
N ASN A 190 -5.07 -19.63 9.87
CA ASN A 190 -4.11 -20.13 8.90
C ASN A 190 -3.40 -19.00 8.12
N GLU A 191 -4.05 -17.87 7.96
CA GLU A 191 -3.52 -16.72 7.20
C GLU A 191 -2.95 -15.61 8.09
N ARG A 192 -2.85 -15.84 9.40
CA ARG A 192 -2.26 -14.86 10.34
C ARG A 192 -0.77 -14.67 10.11
N PHE A 193 -0.31 -13.47 10.42
CA PHE A 193 1.11 -13.19 10.56
C PHE A 193 1.72 -14.05 11.68
N ALA A 194 2.92 -14.57 11.46
CA ALA A 194 3.64 -15.37 12.43
C ALA A 194 3.86 -14.62 13.75
N GLY A 195 3.41 -15.18 14.85
CA GLY A 195 3.48 -14.55 16.18
C GLY A 195 2.30 -13.67 16.54
N ALA A 196 1.34 -13.45 15.65
CA ALA A 196 0.15 -12.66 15.95
C ALA A 196 -0.96 -13.51 16.58
N LEU A 197 -1.70 -12.92 17.52
CA LEU A 197 -2.96 -13.49 18.02
C LEU A 197 -4.13 -13.15 17.09
N ASN A 198 -4.11 -11.98 16.49
CA ASN A 198 -5.05 -11.57 15.45
C ASN A 198 -4.32 -10.78 14.37
N THR A 199 -4.71 -10.99 13.13
CA THR A 199 -4.27 -10.20 11.99
C THR A 199 -5.49 -9.56 11.35
N TYR A 200 -5.51 -8.25 11.33
CA TYR A 200 -6.52 -7.44 10.65
C TYR A 200 -5.99 -7.03 9.28
N THR A 201 -6.89 -6.88 8.32
CA THR A 201 -6.52 -6.61 6.93
C THR A 201 -7.47 -5.64 6.26
N ILE A 202 -6.96 -4.91 5.28
CA ILE A 202 -7.75 -4.26 4.25
C ILE A 202 -7.53 -5.00 2.93
N GLU A 203 -8.62 -5.43 2.31
CA GLU A 203 -8.61 -6.18 1.06
C GLU A 203 -9.24 -5.35 -0.06
N ALA A 204 -8.52 -5.18 -1.17
CA ALA A 204 -9.00 -4.49 -2.36
C ALA A 204 -9.28 -5.49 -3.48
N MET A 205 -10.18 -5.11 -4.40
CA MET A 205 -10.46 -5.87 -5.62
C MET A 205 -9.85 -5.16 -6.82
N MET A 206 -9.02 -5.88 -7.57
CA MET A 206 -8.42 -5.37 -8.81
C MET A 206 -9.36 -5.58 -10.00
N GLN A 207 -9.08 -4.94 -11.13
CA GLN A 207 -9.97 -4.95 -12.29
C GLN A 207 -10.18 -6.34 -12.92
N ASP A 208 -9.32 -7.29 -12.64
CA ASP A 208 -9.48 -8.70 -13.05
C ASP A 208 -10.30 -9.54 -12.06
N GLY A 209 -10.85 -8.92 -11.03
CA GLY A 209 -11.64 -9.60 -10.00
C GLY A 209 -10.81 -10.33 -8.94
N LYS A 210 -9.49 -10.22 -8.98
CA LYS A 210 -8.62 -10.81 -7.95
C LYS A 210 -8.48 -9.86 -6.75
N ALA A 211 -8.30 -10.46 -5.58
CA ALA A 211 -8.05 -9.72 -4.35
C ALA A 211 -6.59 -9.31 -4.23
N LEU A 212 -6.36 -8.16 -3.62
CA LEU A 212 -5.04 -7.71 -3.20
C LEU A 212 -5.09 -7.28 -1.73
N GLN A 213 -4.32 -7.97 -0.90
CA GLN A 213 -4.09 -7.54 0.47
C GLN A 213 -3.30 -6.24 0.45
N SER A 214 -3.92 -5.16 0.90
CA SER A 214 -3.39 -3.80 0.72
C SER A 214 -2.76 -3.23 2.00
N GLY A 215 -3.02 -3.82 3.14
CA GLY A 215 -2.41 -3.43 4.41
C GLY A 215 -2.85 -4.36 5.52
N THR A 216 -1.99 -4.51 6.53
CA THR A 216 -2.28 -5.37 7.68
C THR A 216 -1.91 -4.68 8.98
N SER A 217 -2.66 -5.03 10.02
CA SER A 217 -2.39 -4.62 11.39
C SER A 217 -2.52 -5.83 12.30
N HIS A 218 -1.50 -6.06 13.12
CA HIS A 218 -1.38 -7.26 13.92
C HIS A 218 -1.46 -6.95 15.40
N PHE A 219 -2.33 -7.68 16.10
CA PHE A 219 -2.27 -7.76 17.54
C PHE A 219 -1.35 -8.95 17.90
N LEU A 220 -0.17 -8.62 18.42
CA LEU A 220 0.88 -9.61 18.69
C LEU A 220 0.79 -10.22 20.09
N GLY A 221 -0.09 -9.71 20.94
CA GLY A 221 -0.15 -10.15 22.32
C GLY A 221 1.17 -9.90 23.05
N GLN A 222 1.67 -10.91 23.76
CA GLN A 222 2.93 -10.85 24.51
C GLN A 222 4.03 -11.72 23.90
N ASN A 223 3.82 -12.28 22.71
CA ASN A 223 4.74 -13.28 22.14
C ASN A 223 6.15 -12.71 21.92
N PHE A 224 6.27 -11.56 21.30
CA PHE A 224 7.58 -10.91 21.10
C PHE A 224 8.18 -10.38 22.41
N ALA A 225 7.35 -9.87 23.30
CA ALA A 225 7.82 -9.45 24.63
C ALA A 225 8.45 -10.60 25.41
N LYS A 226 7.85 -11.78 25.36
CA LYS A 226 8.40 -12.98 25.99
C LYS A 226 9.68 -13.47 25.30
N ALA A 227 9.72 -13.45 23.96
CA ALA A 227 10.88 -13.86 23.19
C ALA A 227 12.13 -13.01 23.52
N PHE A 228 11.96 -11.70 23.69
CA PHE A 228 13.03 -10.75 23.98
C PHE A 228 13.11 -10.29 25.43
N ASP A 229 12.29 -10.88 26.29
CA ASP A 229 12.22 -10.55 27.72
C ASP A 229 11.99 -9.07 27.99
N VAL A 230 10.96 -8.49 27.38
CA VAL A 230 10.56 -7.10 27.53
C VAL A 230 9.47 -6.99 28.58
N GLN A 231 9.85 -6.59 29.77
CA GLN A 231 8.98 -6.45 30.93
C GLN A 231 8.96 -5.01 31.44
N PHE A 232 7.91 -4.65 32.14
CA PHE A 232 7.78 -3.39 32.83
C PHE A 232 7.26 -3.59 34.25
N VAL A 233 7.62 -2.68 35.13
CA VAL A 233 7.06 -2.63 36.48
C VAL A 233 5.73 -1.88 36.41
N ASN A 234 4.64 -2.54 36.76
CA ASN A 234 3.31 -1.98 36.76
C ASN A 234 3.05 -1.07 37.99
N LYS A 235 1.85 -0.48 38.05
CA LYS A 235 1.46 0.43 39.13
C LYS A 235 1.41 -0.26 40.51
N GLU A 236 1.26 -1.56 40.54
CA GLU A 236 1.26 -2.39 41.75
C GLU A 236 2.66 -2.94 42.10
N ASN A 237 3.69 -2.38 41.48
CA ASN A 237 5.10 -2.77 41.65
C ASN A 237 5.40 -4.24 41.32
N LYS A 238 4.69 -4.77 40.30
CA LYS A 238 4.90 -6.14 39.79
C LYS A 238 5.43 -6.10 38.37
N LEU A 239 6.24 -7.09 38.00
CA LEU A 239 6.73 -7.27 36.63
C LEU A 239 5.66 -7.90 35.74
N GLU A 240 5.45 -7.32 34.57
CA GLU A 240 4.57 -7.82 33.51
C GLU A 240 5.25 -7.72 32.16
N TYR A 241 4.94 -8.64 31.25
CA TYR A 241 5.32 -8.53 29.85
C TYR A 241 4.43 -7.47 29.15
N VAL A 242 5.02 -6.68 28.27
CA VAL A 242 4.27 -5.71 27.49
C VAL A 242 3.40 -6.38 26.44
N TRP A 243 2.37 -5.68 26.02
CA TRP A 243 1.48 -6.05 24.92
C TRP A 243 1.87 -5.28 23.67
N ALA A 244 1.84 -5.95 22.52
CA ALA A 244 2.45 -5.44 21.31
C ALA A 244 1.52 -5.40 20.11
N THR A 245 1.75 -4.43 19.23
CA THR A 245 1.17 -4.40 17.89
C THR A 245 2.25 -4.16 16.84
N SER A 246 1.99 -4.61 15.63
CA SER A 246 2.74 -4.18 14.44
C SER A 246 1.79 -3.97 13.27
N TRP A 247 2.10 -3.03 12.41
CA TRP A 247 1.23 -2.70 11.28
C TRP A 247 2.08 -2.12 10.15
N GLY A 248 1.70 -2.41 8.91
CA GLY A 248 2.52 -2.02 7.77
C GLY A 248 1.76 -1.96 6.45
N VAL A 249 2.22 -1.03 5.61
CA VAL A 249 1.91 -0.94 4.18
C VAL A 249 3.18 -0.68 3.41
N SER A 250 3.20 -1.09 2.15
CA SER A 250 4.40 -1.03 1.30
C SER A 250 4.10 -0.37 -0.04
N THR A 251 5.11 -0.29 -0.87
CA THR A 251 4.99 0.09 -2.29
C THR A 251 4.04 -0.82 -3.09
N ARG A 252 3.54 -1.91 -2.50
CA ARG A 252 2.40 -2.67 -3.04
C ARG A 252 1.19 -1.77 -3.29
N LEU A 253 1.01 -0.72 -2.48
CA LEU A 253 -0.06 0.27 -2.69
C LEU A 253 0.05 0.99 -4.03
N MET A 254 1.25 1.15 -4.58
CA MET A 254 1.46 1.66 -5.93
C MET A 254 0.83 0.73 -6.96
N GLY A 255 1.05 -0.57 -6.80
CA GLY A 255 0.41 -1.59 -7.63
C GLY A 255 -1.11 -1.57 -7.52
N ALA A 256 -1.63 -1.46 -6.30
CA ALA A 256 -3.07 -1.36 -6.05
C ALA A 256 -3.68 -0.15 -6.76
N LEU A 257 -3.04 1.01 -6.66
CA LEU A 257 -3.48 2.25 -7.31
C LEU A 257 -3.55 2.11 -8.84
N ILE A 258 -2.47 1.59 -9.43
CA ILE A 258 -2.36 1.38 -10.88
C ILE A 258 -3.41 0.38 -11.36
N MET A 259 -3.52 -0.76 -10.69
CA MET A 259 -4.40 -1.87 -11.10
C MET A 259 -5.87 -1.58 -10.86
N THR A 260 -6.21 -0.68 -9.95
CA THR A 260 -7.61 -0.31 -9.69
C THR A 260 -8.12 0.72 -10.69
N HIS A 261 -7.31 1.69 -11.09
CA HIS A 261 -7.78 2.87 -11.81
C HIS A 261 -7.33 3.01 -13.26
N SER A 262 -6.25 2.33 -13.67
CA SER A 262 -5.70 2.49 -15.02
C SER A 262 -6.70 2.05 -16.09
N ASP A 263 -6.61 2.72 -17.24
CA ASP A 263 -7.36 2.39 -18.45
C ASP A 263 -6.39 2.11 -19.62
N ASP A 264 -6.92 1.97 -20.83
CA ASP A 264 -6.12 1.66 -22.02
C ASP A 264 -5.17 2.81 -22.42
N ASN A 265 -5.39 4.02 -21.91
CA ASN A 265 -4.56 5.19 -22.18
C ASN A 265 -3.44 5.39 -21.16
N GLY A 266 -3.44 4.63 -20.07
CA GLY A 266 -2.42 4.68 -19.02
C GLY A 266 -2.97 4.82 -17.62
N LEU A 267 -2.21 5.49 -16.76
CA LEU A 267 -2.63 5.77 -15.39
C LEU A 267 -3.84 6.69 -15.34
N VAL A 268 -4.67 6.47 -14.34
CA VAL A 268 -5.70 7.41 -13.89
C VAL A 268 -5.45 7.68 -12.42
N LEU A 269 -4.88 8.84 -12.12
CA LEU A 269 -4.50 9.15 -10.75
C LEU A 269 -5.64 9.90 -10.03
N PRO A 270 -6.01 9.46 -8.83
CA PRO A 270 -6.83 10.29 -7.96
C PRO A 270 -6.06 11.58 -7.65
N PRO A 271 -6.68 12.75 -7.77
CA PRO A 271 -6.00 14.04 -7.58
C PRO A 271 -5.24 14.19 -6.27
N HIS A 272 -5.71 13.58 -5.18
CA HIS A 272 -5.04 13.65 -3.87
C HIS A 272 -3.66 12.97 -3.85
N LEU A 273 -3.35 12.10 -4.81
CA LEU A 273 -2.05 11.43 -4.93
C LEU A 273 -1.29 11.80 -6.20
N ALA A 274 -1.82 12.70 -7.02
CA ALA A 274 -1.17 13.10 -8.24
C ALA A 274 -0.03 14.10 -7.97
N PRO A 275 1.21 13.79 -8.41
CA PRO A 275 2.33 14.74 -8.31
C PRO A 275 2.09 16.01 -9.11
N ILE A 276 1.44 15.88 -10.26
CA ILE A 276 0.96 16.95 -11.10
C ILE A 276 -0.56 16.82 -11.16
N GLN A 277 -1.27 17.76 -10.56
CA GLN A 277 -2.73 17.74 -10.58
C GLN A 277 -3.28 18.40 -11.84
N VAL A 278 -2.60 19.43 -12.32
CA VAL A 278 -2.97 20.19 -13.50
C VAL A 278 -1.76 20.38 -14.39
N VAL A 279 -1.87 20.03 -15.65
CA VAL A 279 -0.88 20.36 -16.67
C VAL A 279 -1.49 21.37 -17.64
N ILE A 280 -0.73 22.39 -18.00
CA ILE A 280 -1.12 23.41 -18.96
C ILE A 280 -0.20 23.30 -20.16
N VAL A 281 -0.77 23.19 -21.36
CA VAL A 281 -0.03 23.08 -22.63
C VAL A 281 -0.47 24.20 -23.58
N PRO A 282 0.47 25.03 -24.08
CA PRO A 282 0.15 26.00 -25.08
C PRO A 282 0.17 25.40 -26.48
N ILE A 283 -0.69 25.91 -27.37
CA ILE A 283 -0.63 25.64 -28.81
C ILE A 283 -0.37 26.98 -29.53
N TYR A 284 0.77 27.10 -30.18
CA TYR A 284 1.23 28.34 -30.76
C TYR A 284 1.90 28.14 -32.13
N LYS A 285 1.87 29.17 -32.95
CA LYS A 285 2.48 29.18 -34.29
C LYS A 285 3.87 29.81 -34.31
N ASN A 286 4.16 30.71 -33.38
CA ASN A 286 5.40 31.49 -33.32
C ASN A 286 5.72 31.94 -31.90
N ALA A 287 6.92 32.45 -31.69
CA ALA A 287 7.39 32.90 -30.40
C ALA A 287 6.59 34.09 -29.83
N GLU A 288 6.06 34.97 -30.68
CA GLU A 288 5.24 36.11 -30.25
C GLU A 288 3.92 35.62 -29.62
N MET A 289 3.26 34.66 -30.26
CA MET A 289 2.04 34.05 -29.70
C MET A 289 2.33 33.35 -28.39
N LEU A 290 3.43 32.56 -28.30
CA LEU A 290 3.83 31.90 -27.08
C LEU A 290 4.05 32.90 -25.94
N ALA A 291 4.72 34.00 -26.19
CA ALA A 291 4.94 35.06 -25.19
C ALA A 291 3.63 35.60 -24.61
N LYS A 292 2.62 35.82 -25.45
CA LYS A 292 1.29 36.23 -25.01
C LYS A 292 0.56 35.19 -24.19
N ILE A 293 0.66 33.91 -24.57
CA ILE A 293 0.11 32.78 -23.82
C ILE A 293 0.83 32.68 -22.47
N ASP A 294 2.15 32.75 -22.45
CA ASP A 294 2.96 32.69 -21.21
C ASP A 294 2.51 33.77 -20.21
N GLU A 295 2.29 34.99 -20.67
CA GLU A 295 1.81 36.07 -19.80
C GLU A 295 0.44 35.77 -19.20
N LYS A 296 -0.50 35.29 -20.02
CA LYS A 296 -1.85 34.94 -19.59
C LYS A 296 -1.84 33.75 -18.61
N VAL A 297 -1.09 32.72 -18.92
CA VAL A 297 -1.00 31.48 -18.12
C VAL A 297 -0.29 31.73 -16.80
N ALA A 298 0.69 32.62 -16.74
CA ALA A 298 1.43 32.92 -15.50
C ALA A 298 0.50 33.28 -14.33
N GLY A 299 -0.51 34.10 -14.58
CA GLY A 299 -1.50 34.47 -13.56
C GLY A 299 -2.34 33.28 -13.09
N ILE A 300 -2.74 32.42 -14.03
CA ILE A 300 -3.53 31.20 -13.72
C ILE A 300 -2.69 30.22 -12.88
N VAL A 301 -1.45 29.98 -13.27
CA VAL A 301 -0.50 29.15 -12.56
C VAL A 301 -0.30 29.62 -11.11
N ALA A 302 -0.04 30.92 -10.95
CA ALA A 302 0.18 31.52 -9.64
C ALA A 302 -1.03 31.34 -8.72
N LYS A 303 -2.22 31.58 -9.24
CA LYS A 303 -3.45 31.43 -8.46
C LYS A 303 -3.73 29.96 -8.08
N LEU A 304 -3.58 29.03 -9.03
CA LEU A 304 -3.73 27.59 -8.74
C LEU A 304 -2.74 27.13 -7.66
N LYS A 305 -1.48 27.55 -7.75
CA LYS A 305 -0.47 27.23 -6.73
C LYS A 305 -0.82 27.83 -5.37
N SER A 306 -1.35 29.04 -5.33
CA SER A 306 -1.81 29.68 -4.09
C SER A 306 -2.96 28.93 -3.42
N MET A 307 -3.71 28.15 -4.18
CA MET A 307 -4.79 27.28 -3.71
C MET A 307 -4.30 25.89 -3.29
N GLY A 308 -3.00 25.64 -3.30
CA GLY A 308 -2.41 24.35 -2.94
C GLY A 308 -2.46 23.30 -4.05
N ILE A 309 -2.72 23.72 -5.29
CA ILE A 309 -2.79 22.83 -6.45
C ILE A 309 -1.42 22.74 -7.12
N SER A 310 -0.94 21.52 -7.39
CA SER A 310 0.30 21.31 -8.13
C SER A 310 0.07 21.45 -9.63
N VAL A 311 0.77 22.40 -10.23
CA VAL A 311 0.60 22.77 -11.64
C VAL A 311 1.93 22.68 -12.37
N LYS A 312 1.89 22.09 -13.55
CA LYS A 312 3.01 22.13 -14.50
C LYS A 312 2.57 22.87 -15.76
N TYR A 313 3.29 23.94 -16.11
CA TYR A 313 3.15 24.60 -17.40
C TYR A 313 4.23 24.07 -18.33
N ASP A 314 3.83 23.30 -19.35
CA ASP A 314 4.75 22.71 -20.33
C ASP A 314 4.75 23.52 -21.63
N ASN A 315 5.56 24.55 -21.66
CA ASN A 315 5.77 25.39 -22.84
C ASN A 315 7.09 25.08 -23.58
N ALA A 316 7.73 23.96 -23.26
CA ALA A 316 8.95 23.55 -23.94
C ALA A 316 8.67 23.19 -25.41
N ASP A 317 9.61 23.57 -26.31
CA ASP A 317 9.49 23.34 -27.75
C ASP A 317 10.05 21.98 -28.20
N ASN A 318 10.46 21.14 -27.27
CA ASN A 318 11.08 19.86 -27.54
C ASN A 318 10.12 18.76 -28.06
N LYS A 319 8.81 18.98 -27.93
CA LYS A 319 7.76 18.04 -28.37
C LYS A 319 6.53 18.80 -28.89
N ARG A 320 5.84 18.18 -29.85
CA ARG A 320 4.57 18.71 -30.36
C ARG A 320 3.45 18.57 -29.34
N PRO A 321 2.42 19.44 -29.35
CA PRO A 321 1.31 19.36 -28.40
C PRO A 321 0.65 17.99 -28.28
N GLY A 322 0.36 17.31 -29.39
CA GLY A 322 -0.25 15.98 -29.39
C GLY A 322 0.57 14.92 -28.66
N PHE A 323 1.89 15.02 -28.75
CA PHE A 323 2.80 14.12 -28.04
C PHE A 323 2.76 14.41 -26.52
N LYS A 324 2.72 15.70 -26.14
CA LYS A 324 2.57 16.10 -24.74
C LYS A 324 1.25 15.59 -24.16
N PHE A 325 0.16 15.71 -24.91
CA PHE A 325 -1.15 15.20 -24.48
C PHE A 325 -1.11 13.71 -24.17
N ALA A 326 -0.56 12.91 -25.08
CA ALA A 326 -0.41 11.48 -24.90
C ALA A 326 0.47 11.14 -23.68
N ASP A 327 1.57 11.84 -23.49
CA ASP A 327 2.49 11.64 -22.38
C ASP A 327 1.83 11.90 -21.01
N TYR A 328 1.06 12.98 -20.90
CA TYR A 328 0.35 13.30 -19.66
C TYR A 328 -0.88 12.41 -19.41
N GLU A 329 -1.50 11.90 -20.48
CA GLU A 329 -2.54 10.87 -20.35
C GLU A 329 -1.97 9.57 -19.78
N VAL A 330 -0.82 9.12 -20.30
CA VAL A 330 -0.12 7.93 -19.79
C VAL A 330 0.26 8.12 -18.31
N LYS A 331 0.68 9.32 -17.93
CA LYS A 331 1.02 9.66 -16.54
C LYS A 331 -0.20 9.81 -15.62
N GLY A 332 -1.39 9.85 -16.19
CA GLY A 332 -2.62 9.94 -15.41
C GLY A 332 -2.85 11.30 -14.76
N VAL A 333 -2.31 12.38 -15.31
CA VAL A 333 -2.51 13.74 -14.80
C VAL A 333 -4.01 14.07 -14.82
N PRO A 334 -4.61 14.44 -13.68
CA PRO A 334 -6.07 14.55 -13.56
C PRO A 334 -6.72 15.58 -14.49
N VAL A 335 -6.10 16.74 -14.66
CA VAL A 335 -6.65 17.84 -15.46
C VAL A 335 -5.60 18.37 -16.44
N ARG A 336 -5.99 18.52 -17.70
CA ARG A 336 -5.19 19.18 -18.73
C ARG A 336 -5.91 20.43 -19.20
N LEU A 337 -5.22 21.56 -19.15
CA LEU A 337 -5.67 22.84 -19.70
C LEU A 337 -4.87 23.15 -20.97
N VAL A 338 -5.54 23.60 -22.00
CA VAL A 338 -4.91 23.97 -23.27
C VAL A 338 -5.33 25.37 -23.64
N MET A 339 -4.36 26.21 -24.02
CA MET A 339 -4.59 27.53 -24.57
C MET A 339 -3.96 27.60 -25.96
N GLY A 340 -4.79 27.75 -26.97
CA GLY A 340 -4.39 28.02 -28.35
C GLY A 340 -4.66 29.46 -28.76
N GLY A 341 -4.48 29.76 -30.06
CA GLY A 341 -4.68 31.10 -30.57
C GLY A 341 -6.12 31.64 -30.41
N ARG A 342 -7.12 30.81 -30.64
CA ARG A 342 -8.53 31.15 -30.43
C ARG A 342 -8.85 31.40 -28.97
N ASP A 343 -8.28 30.57 -28.10
CA ASP A 343 -8.46 30.73 -26.66
C ASP A 343 -7.88 32.04 -26.16
N LEU A 344 -6.72 32.40 -26.66
CA LEU A 344 -6.08 33.65 -26.32
C LEU A 344 -6.96 34.87 -26.72
N GLU A 345 -7.54 34.85 -27.92
CA GLU A 345 -8.45 35.89 -28.41
C GLU A 345 -9.77 35.95 -27.62
N ASN A 346 -10.34 34.80 -27.30
CA ASN A 346 -11.64 34.69 -26.66
C ASN A 346 -11.58 34.64 -25.12
N ASN A 347 -10.39 34.70 -24.55
CA ASN A 347 -10.15 34.55 -23.12
C ASN A 347 -10.76 33.24 -22.54
N THR A 348 -10.49 32.14 -23.23
CA THR A 348 -10.97 30.79 -22.88
C THR A 348 -9.83 29.80 -22.76
N MET A 349 -10.12 28.63 -22.23
CA MET A 349 -9.23 27.45 -22.24
C MET A 349 -10.04 26.19 -22.49
N GLU A 350 -9.42 25.21 -23.15
CA GLU A 350 -9.95 23.85 -23.23
C GLU A 350 -9.53 23.09 -21.97
N ILE A 351 -10.48 22.41 -21.36
CA ILE A 351 -10.25 21.56 -20.17
C ILE A 351 -10.55 20.11 -20.53
N MET A 352 -9.63 19.22 -20.22
CA MET A 352 -9.87 17.77 -20.31
C MET A 352 -9.68 17.15 -18.94
N ARG A 353 -10.66 16.35 -18.52
CA ARG A 353 -10.56 15.54 -17.30
C ARG A 353 -10.11 14.11 -17.65
N ARG A 354 -9.10 13.60 -16.93
CA ARG A 354 -8.47 12.33 -17.28
C ARG A 354 -9.36 11.11 -17.02
N ASP A 355 -10.23 11.17 -16.01
CA ASP A 355 -11.06 10.03 -15.62
C ASP A 355 -12.10 9.63 -16.68
N THR A 356 -12.65 10.59 -17.42
CA THR A 356 -13.66 10.35 -18.46
C THR A 356 -13.17 10.68 -19.86
N LEU A 357 -12.04 11.40 -19.99
CA LEU A 357 -11.51 11.96 -21.24
C LEU A 357 -12.43 13.01 -21.89
N GLU A 358 -13.42 13.49 -21.17
CA GLU A 358 -14.32 14.54 -21.62
C GLU A 358 -13.60 15.88 -21.70
N LYS A 359 -13.94 16.66 -22.72
CA LYS A 359 -13.39 17.98 -22.99
C LYS A 359 -14.49 19.03 -22.98
N GLU A 360 -14.16 20.21 -22.51
CA GLU A 360 -15.00 21.40 -22.59
C GLU A 360 -14.15 22.66 -22.76
N THR A 361 -14.77 23.72 -23.25
CA THR A 361 -14.13 25.05 -23.34
C THR A 361 -14.81 25.98 -22.34
N ARG A 362 -14.02 26.65 -21.52
CA ARG A 362 -14.53 27.59 -20.51
C ARG A 362 -13.78 28.91 -20.52
N SER A 363 -14.45 29.95 -20.01
CA SER A 363 -13.82 31.25 -19.78
C SER A 363 -12.63 31.14 -18.82
N CYS A 364 -11.60 31.90 -19.04
CA CYS A 364 -10.49 32.04 -18.09
C CYS A 364 -10.93 32.69 -16.78
N GLU A 365 -12.02 33.46 -16.77
CA GLU A 365 -12.55 34.02 -15.53
C GLU A 365 -13.12 32.91 -14.63
N GLY A 366 -12.63 32.85 -13.39
CA GLY A 366 -13.05 31.84 -12.43
C GLY A 366 -12.58 30.42 -12.74
N ILE A 367 -11.65 30.25 -13.68
CA ILE A 367 -11.20 28.92 -14.09
C ILE A 367 -10.48 28.19 -12.95
N GLU A 368 -9.79 28.90 -12.09
CA GLU A 368 -9.02 28.32 -11.00
C GLU A 368 -9.95 27.68 -9.95
N GLU A 369 -11.02 28.34 -9.58
CA GLU A 369 -12.05 27.80 -8.69
C GLU A 369 -12.78 26.61 -9.33
N TYR A 370 -13.07 26.73 -10.62
CA TYR A 370 -13.67 25.61 -11.37
C TYR A 370 -12.77 24.39 -11.40
N VAL A 371 -11.49 24.56 -11.64
CA VAL A 371 -10.51 23.46 -11.64
C VAL A 371 -10.38 22.83 -10.26
N LYS A 372 -10.40 23.63 -9.20
CA LYS A 372 -10.40 23.10 -7.83
C LYS A 372 -11.58 22.19 -7.57
N ASP A 373 -12.78 22.61 -7.95
CA ASP A 373 -14.00 21.81 -7.80
C ASP A 373 -13.97 20.59 -8.71
N LEU A 374 -13.44 20.71 -9.91
CA LEU A 374 -13.26 19.59 -10.84
C LEU A 374 -12.33 18.52 -10.29
N LEU A 375 -11.22 18.90 -9.64
CA LEU A 375 -10.32 17.96 -9.00
C LEU A 375 -11.04 17.15 -7.91
N GLU A 376 -11.87 17.78 -7.10
CA GLU A 376 -12.67 17.08 -6.09
C GLU A 376 -13.72 16.16 -6.73
N ASP A 377 -14.34 16.59 -7.82
CA ASP A 377 -15.27 15.75 -8.58
C ASP A 377 -14.60 14.52 -9.19
N ILE A 378 -13.39 14.69 -9.72
CA ILE A 378 -12.59 13.57 -10.24
C ILE A 378 -12.23 12.59 -9.12
N GLN A 379 -11.80 13.08 -7.97
CA GLN A 379 -11.48 12.23 -6.82
C GLN A 379 -12.70 11.37 -6.43
N ALA A 380 -13.86 11.98 -6.32
CA ALA A 380 -15.10 11.30 -5.99
C ALA A 380 -15.54 10.29 -7.08
N ASN A 381 -15.41 10.68 -8.36
CA ASN A 381 -15.79 9.83 -9.48
C ASN A 381 -14.90 8.59 -9.63
N VAL A 382 -13.59 8.76 -9.44
CA VAL A 382 -12.63 7.64 -9.48
C VAL A 382 -12.95 6.62 -8.38
N TYR A 383 -13.26 7.10 -7.19
CA TYR A 383 -13.71 6.24 -6.09
C TYR A 383 -15.03 5.53 -6.39
N LYS A 384 -16.04 6.29 -6.83
CA LYS A 384 -17.35 5.74 -7.15
C LYS A 384 -17.30 4.65 -8.22
N LYS A 385 -16.53 4.87 -9.26
CA LYS A 385 -16.32 3.89 -10.34
C LYS A 385 -15.73 2.58 -9.83
N ALA A 386 -14.71 2.66 -8.98
CA ALA A 386 -14.10 1.50 -8.36
C ALA A 386 -15.06 0.78 -7.40
N LEU A 387 -15.82 1.54 -6.62
CA LEU A 387 -16.81 1.01 -5.69
C LEU A 387 -17.95 0.28 -6.42
N ASP A 388 -18.49 0.87 -7.47
CA ASP A 388 -19.57 0.27 -8.28
C ASP A 388 -19.08 -1.03 -8.93
N TYR A 389 -17.84 -1.05 -9.45
CA TYR A 389 -17.23 -2.25 -10.00
C TYR A 389 -17.11 -3.36 -8.96
N ARG A 390 -16.54 -3.05 -7.78
CA ARG A 390 -16.42 -4.03 -6.70
C ARG A 390 -17.77 -4.58 -6.27
N ASN A 391 -18.75 -3.71 -6.04
CA ASN A 391 -20.06 -4.11 -5.58
C ASN A 391 -20.80 -4.98 -6.60
N SER A 392 -20.57 -4.77 -7.89
CA SER A 392 -21.13 -5.62 -8.95
C SER A 392 -20.52 -7.04 -8.97
N ARG A 393 -19.39 -7.25 -8.30
CA ARG A 393 -18.65 -8.51 -8.26
C ARG A 393 -18.58 -9.12 -6.86
N ILE A 394 -19.48 -8.73 -5.97
CA ILE A 394 -19.68 -9.40 -4.69
C ILE A 394 -20.89 -10.31 -4.83
N THR A 395 -20.70 -11.61 -4.65
CA THR A 395 -21.74 -12.62 -4.75
C THR A 395 -21.78 -13.49 -3.52
N SER A 396 -22.95 -14.04 -3.21
CA SER A 396 -23.17 -14.98 -2.12
C SER A 396 -23.57 -16.32 -2.69
N VAL A 397 -22.97 -17.41 -2.20
CA VAL A 397 -23.28 -18.76 -2.64
C VAL A 397 -23.55 -19.67 -1.43
N ASP A 398 -24.38 -20.71 -1.63
CA ASP A 398 -24.74 -21.64 -0.56
C ASP A 398 -24.13 -23.03 -0.72
N SER A 399 -23.75 -23.41 -1.95
CA SER A 399 -23.15 -24.71 -2.25
C SER A 399 -21.72 -24.58 -2.78
N TYR A 400 -20.96 -25.65 -2.57
CA TYR A 400 -19.59 -25.71 -3.09
C TYR A 400 -19.54 -25.81 -4.61
N GLU A 401 -20.53 -26.42 -5.24
CA GLU A 401 -20.64 -26.48 -6.71
C GLU A 401 -20.84 -25.07 -7.29
N GLU A 402 -21.76 -24.30 -6.73
CA GLU A 402 -21.98 -22.91 -7.11
C GLU A 402 -20.75 -22.06 -6.88
N PHE A 403 -20.06 -22.28 -5.76
CA PHE A 403 -18.80 -21.62 -5.45
C PHE A 403 -17.74 -21.86 -6.55
N LYS A 404 -17.55 -23.09 -6.96
CA LYS A 404 -16.57 -23.45 -8.00
C LYS A 404 -16.87 -22.78 -9.35
N GLU A 405 -18.14 -22.61 -9.69
CA GLU A 405 -18.54 -21.89 -10.89
C GLU A 405 -18.26 -20.40 -10.76
N LYS A 406 -18.67 -19.79 -9.66
CA LYS A 406 -18.52 -18.35 -9.43
C LYS A 406 -17.08 -17.90 -9.28
N ILE A 407 -16.22 -18.71 -8.68
CA ILE A 407 -14.80 -18.34 -8.52
C ILE A 407 -14.06 -18.21 -9.85
N GLU A 408 -14.50 -18.93 -10.89
CA GLU A 408 -13.93 -18.80 -12.23
C GLU A 408 -14.24 -17.44 -12.87
N GLU A 409 -15.35 -16.82 -12.49
CA GLU A 409 -15.72 -15.46 -12.94
C GLU A 409 -14.90 -14.37 -12.24
N GLY A 410 -14.25 -14.71 -11.12
CA GLY A 410 -13.53 -13.76 -10.26
C GLY A 410 -14.48 -13.01 -9.32
N GLY A 411 -13.92 -12.07 -8.56
CA GLY A 411 -14.67 -11.28 -7.58
C GLY A 411 -14.61 -11.85 -6.17
N PHE A 412 -15.34 -11.23 -5.28
CA PHE A 412 -15.46 -11.62 -3.87
C PHE A 412 -16.70 -12.50 -3.67
N ILE A 413 -16.49 -13.67 -3.08
CA ILE A 413 -17.56 -14.62 -2.85
C ILE A 413 -17.78 -14.79 -1.36
N LEU A 414 -18.99 -14.51 -0.90
CA LEU A 414 -19.45 -14.72 0.47
C LEU A 414 -20.01 -16.14 0.58
N ALA A 415 -19.40 -16.95 1.43
CA ALA A 415 -19.82 -18.33 1.65
C ALA A 415 -19.56 -18.76 3.08
N HIS A 416 -20.36 -19.71 3.57
CA HIS A 416 -20.20 -20.30 4.88
C HIS A 416 -19.01 -21.26 4.93
N TRP A 417 -18.26 -21.18 6.01
CA TRP A 417 -17.09 -21.96 6.30
C TRP A 417 -17.11 -22.46 7.74
N ASP A 418 -16.69 -23.70 7.98
CA ASP A 418 -16.77 -24.34 9.29
C ASP A 418 -15.70 -23.90 10.30
N GLY A 419 -14.87 -22.93 9.94
CA GLY A 419 -13.84 -22.41 10.83
C GLY A 419 -12.58 -23.24 10.91
N THR A 420 -12.47 -24.35 10.17
CA THR A 420 -11.31 -25.26 10.24
C THR A 420 -10.28 -24.97 9.16
N THR A 421 -9.00 -25.12 9.51
CA THR A 421 -7.88 -25.02 8.59
C THR A 421 -7.96 -26.09 7.49
N GLU A 422 -8.40 -27.28 7.82
CA GLU A 422 -8.54 -28.41 6.87
C GLU A 422 -9.46 -28.05 5.71
N THR A 423 -10.63 -27.49 5.99
CA THR A 423 -11.58 -27.07 4.97
C THR A 423 -11.02 -25.89 4.16
N GLU A 424 -10.40 -24.93 4.80
CA GLU A 424 -9.75 -23.77 4.13
C GLU A 424 -8.68 -24.24 3.14
N GLU A 425 -7.79 -25.13 3.54
CA GLU A 425 -6.75 -25.70 2.68
C GLU A 425 -7.30 -26.50 1.52
N LYS A 426 -8.33 -27.29 1.76
CA LYS A 426 -9.03 -28.05 0.71
C LYS A 426 -9.57 -27.12 -0.39
N ILE A 427 -10.23 -26.04 0.00
CA ILE A 427 -10.77 -25.07 -0.94
C ILE A 427 -9.63 -24.42 -1.74
N LYS A 428 -8.55 -24.04 -1.08
CA LYS A 428 -7.37 -23.43 -1.71
C LYS A 428 -6.71 -24.39 -2.71
N GLU A 429 -6.56 -25.65 -2.36
CA GLU A 429 -5.97 -26.66 -3.23
C GLU A 429 -6.83 -26.91 -4.47
N GLU A 430 -8.14 -27.05 -4.29
CA GLU A 430 -9.07 -27.38 -5.38
C GLU A 430 -9.42 -26.18 -6.27
N THR A 431 -9.46 -24.96 -5.73
CA THR A 431 -9.98 -23.80 -6.45
C THR A 431 -8.99 -22.63 -6.58
N LYS A 432 -7.89 -22.65 -5.85
CA LYS A 432 -6.93 -21.56 -5.68
C LYS A 432 -7.52 -20.31 -4.99
N ALA A 433 -8.72 -20.41 -4.45
CA ALA A 433 -9.33 -19.36 -3.65
C ALA A 433 -8.86 -19.45 -2.20
N THR A 434 -8.63 -18.29 -1.59
CA THR A 434 -8.29 -18.17 -0.19
C THR A 434 -9.35 -17.37 0.56
N ILE A 435 -9.45 -17.58 1.86
CA ILE A 435 -10.25 -16.72 2.73
C ILE A 435 -9.52 -15.39 2.84
N ARG A 436 -10.09 -14.34 2.26
CA ARG A 436 -9.48 -13.01 2.32
C ARG A 436 -9.63 -12.40 3.71
N CYS A 437 -10.82 -12.48 4.25
CA CYS A 437 -11.07 -12.07 5.64
C CYS A 437 -12.45 -12.52 6.10
N ILE A 438 -12.64 -12.46 7.41
CA ILE A 438 -13.94 -12.44 8.06
C ILE A 438 -14.30 -10.96 8.19
N PRO A 439 -15.22 -10.43 7.35
CA PRO A 439 -15.44 -8.99 7.27
C PRO A 439 -16.11 -8.43 8.53
N PHE A 440 -15.77 -7.19 8.88
CA PHE A 440 -16.43 -6.49 9.99
C PHE A 440 -17.84 -6.03 9.60
N GLU A 441 -18.01 -5.59 8.37
CA GLU A 441 -19.27 -5.07 7.85
C GLU A 441 -20.06 -6.15 7.12
N SER A 442 -21.38 -5.95 7.02
CA SER A 442 -22.26 -6.76 6.19
C SER A 442 -22.25 -6.24 4.75
N PHE A 443 -22.16 -7.15 3.78
CA PHE A 443 -22.19 -6.83 2.35
C PHE A 443 -23.47 -7.29 1.65
N VAL A 444 -24.10 -8.34 2.18
CA VAL A 444 -25.37 -8.85 1.69
C VAL A 444 -26.27 -9.18 2.88
N PRO A 445 -27.60 -9.13 2.73
CA PRO A 445 -28.50 -9.49 3.82
C PRO A 445 -28.23 -10.88 4.37
N GLY A 446 -28.12 -10.99 5.71
CA GLY A 446 -27.95 -12.28 6.39
C GLY A 446 -26.55 -12.86 6.37
N ASP A 447 -25.53 -12.17 5.85
CA ASP A 447 -24.17 -12.69 5.76
C ASP A 447 -23.46 -12.85 7.12
N LYS A 448 -23.94 -12.16 8.14
CA LYS A 448 -23.43 -12.28 9.52
C LYS A 448 -24.16 -13.38 10.33
N GLU A 449 -25.20 -13.95 9.79
CA GLU A 449 -25.96 -15.00 10.46
C GLU A 449 -25.25 -16.36 10.38
N PRO A 450 -25.39 -17.23 11.41
CA PRO A 450 -24.91 -18.59 11.34
C PRO A 450 -25.55 -19.40 10.21
N GLY A 451 -24.82 -20.36 9.70
CA GLY A 451 -25.30 -21.25 8.65
C GLY A 451 -24.50 -22.54 8.62
N LYS A 452 -24.48 -23.19 7.47
CA LYS A 452 -23.78 -24.45 7.26
C LYS A 452 -22.65 -24.26 6.25
N CYS A 453 -21.47 -24.80 6.58
CA CYS A 453 -20.32 -24.82 5.70
C CYS A 453 -20.70 -25.39 4.32
N MET A 454 -20.35 -24.67 3.26
CA MET A 454 -20.65 -25.11 1.90
C MET A 454 -19.97 -26.42 1.49
N VAL A 455 -18.87 -26.78 2.15
CA VAL A 455 -18.09 -28.01 1.87
C VAL A 455 -18.53 -29.18 2.75
N THR A 456 -18.57 -28.96 4.08
CA THR A 456 -18.77 -30.04 5.06
C THR A 456 -20.17 -30.15 5.62
N GLY A 457 -21.00 -29.11 5.45
CA GLY A 457 -22.31 -29.01 6.08
C GLY A 457 -22.29 -28.79 7.60
N LYS A 458 -21.10 -28.68 8.19
CA LYS A 458 -20.92 -28.37 9.61
C LYS A 458 -21.32 -26.93 9.92
N PRO A 459 -21.61 -26.62 11.20
CA PRO A 459 -21.95 -25.26 11.59
C PRO A 459 -20.90 -24.23 11.18
N SER A 460 -21.38 -23.07 10.71
CA SER A 460 -20.58 -21.91 10.35
C SER A 460 -21.12 -20.70 11.11
N ALA A 461 -20.20 -19.91 11.70
CA ALA A 461 -20.58 -18.73 12.48
C ALA A 461 -21.15 -17.59 11.61
N CYS A 462 -20.60 -17.41 10.43
CA CYS A 462 -21.01 -16.40 9.46
C CYS A 462 -20.40 -16.71 8.10
N ARG A 463 -20.83 -15.96 7.07
CA ARG A 463 -20.18 -16.02 5.76
C ARG A 463 -18.83 -15.28 5.82
N VAL A 464 -17.83 -15.82 5.13
CA VAL A 464 -16.52 -15.20 4.98
C VAL A 464 -16.27 -14.88 3.51
N ILE A 465 -15.30 -14.00 3.24
CA ILE A 465 -14.98 -13.59 1.87
C ILE A 465 -13.87 -14.49 1.31
N PHE A 466 -14.18 -15.15 0.21
CA PHE A 466 -13.24 -15.88 -0.61
C PHE A 466 -12.93 -15.13 -1.89
N ALA A 467 -11.69 -15.21 -2.35
CA ALA A 467 -11.30 -14.75 -3.68
C ALA A 467 -9.97 -15.39 -4.08
N ARG A 468 -9.70 -15.39 -5.37
CA ARG A 468 -8.34 -15.59 -5.87
C ARG A 468 -7.56 -14.29 -5.66
N SER A 469 -6.26 -14.39 -5.44
CA SER A 469 -5.42 -13.24 -5.11
C SER A 469 -4.10 -13.22 -5.87
N TYR A 470 -3.47 -12.08 -5.82
CA TYR A 470 -2.11 -11.88 -6.30
C TYR A 470 -1.07 -12.43 -5.33
#